data_430e8a845613044b24f9408683fd6f9e
#
_entry.id   430e8a845613044b24f9408683fd6f9e
#
_cell.length_a   1.000
_cell.length_b   1.000
_cell.length_c   1.000
_cell.angle_alpha   90.00
_cell.angle_beta   90.00
_cell.angle_gamma   90.00
#
_symmetry.space_group_name_H-M   'P 1'
#
loop_
_entity.id
_entity.type
_entity.pdbx_description
1 polymer ?
#
loop_
_entity_poly.entity_id
_entity_poly.type
_entity_poly.pdbx_seq_one_letter_code
_entity_poly.pdbx_strand_id
1 'polypeptide(L)'
;VLDLGCGDGALLNYLKEKKDIKGFGIEKNKDNWLLSLKNNIDVIQMDLEAGLAGFETNSFDLVILSRTIQSMNHIEEIIHEMMRVGKEVIITFPNFGYWKNRFQIMQGNMPVSDELPYKWFETPNIHLCTIQDFDNLCRKNKIKVEQRLILTDKKSVNFCPNLFGALALYKLVSK
;
A
#
# COMPACT_ATOMS: atom_id res chain seq x y z
N VAL A 1 -13.38 8.25 1.27
CA VAL A 1 -12.12 7.48 1.14
C VAL A 1 -11.03 8.14 1.96
N LEU A 2 -10.20 7.34 2.62
CA LEU A 2 -8.99 7.79 3.30
C LEU A 2 -7.77 7.13 2.63
N ASP A 3 -6.80 7.94 2.16
CA ASP A 3 -5.56 7.46 1.52
C ASP A 3 -4.38 7.70 2.46
N LEU A 4 -3.75 6.62 2.92
CA LEU A 4 -2.66 6.64 3.89
C LEU A 4 -1.31 6.65 3.16
N GLY A 5 -0.51 7.69 3.39
CA GLY A 5 0.71 7.95 2.62
C GLY A 5 0.38 8.37 1.20
N CYS A 6 -0.50 9.36 1.05
CA CYS A 6 -1.06 9.74 -0.25
C CYS A 6 -0.06 10.42 -1.21
N GLY A 7 1.17 10.68 -0.76
CA GLY A 7 2.20 11.33 -1.57
C GLY A 7 1.74 12.73 -2.04
N ASP A 8 1.82 12.97 -3.33
CA ASP A 8 1.36 14.21 -3.98
C ASP A 8 -0.16 14.27 -4.23
N GLY A 9 -0.92 13.28 -3.75
CA GLY A 9 -2.36 13.18 -3.89
C GLY A 9 -2.86 12.67 -5.25
N ALA A 10 -1.98 12.18 -6.13
CA ALA A 10 -2.33 11.77 -7.49
C ALA A 10 -3.42 10.69 -7.53
N LEU A 11 -3.39 9.70 -6.61
CA LEU A 11 -4.43 8.66 -6.53
C LEU A 11 -5.80 9.25 -6.16
N LEU A 12 -5.85 10.09 -5.14
CA LEU A 12 -7.09 10.74 -4.71
C LEU A 12 -7.66 11.66 -5.81
N ASN A 13 -6.79 12.41 -6.50
CA ASN A 13 -7.21 13.25 -7.62
C ASN A 13 -7.84 12.40 -8.73
N TYR A 14 -7.17 11.32 -9.13
CA TYR A 14 -7.70 10.39 -10.12
C TYR A 14 -9.07 9.81 -9.71
N LEU A 15 -9.21 9.40 -8.45
CA LEU A 15 -10.46 8.85 -7.94
C LEU A 15 -11.57 9.90 -7.87
N LYS A 16 -11.27 11.15 -7.47
CA LYS A 16 -12.22 12.26 -7.52
C LYS A 16 -12.75 12.50 -8.95
N GLU A 17 -11.86 12.58 -9.93
CA GLU A 17 -12.22 12.83 -11.33
C GLU A 17 -13.04 11.68 -11.96
N LYS A 18 -12.70 10.44 -11.66
CA LYS A 18 -13.28 9.27 -12.33
C LYS A 18 -14.46 8.65 -11.59
N LYS A 19 -14.58 8.85 -10.30
CA LYS A 19 -15.56 8.17 -9.44
C LYS A 19 -16.37 9.11 -8.55
N ASP A 20 -16.15 10.43 -8.65
CA ASP A 20 -16.84 11.44 -7.83
C ASP A 20 -16.79 11.11 -6.32
N ILE A 21 -15.64 10.64 -5.86
CA ILE A 21 -15.46 10.30 -4.45
C ILE A 21 -15.19 11.53 -3.61
N LYS A 22 -15.62 11.47 -2.33
CA LYS A 22 -15.14 12.37 -1.27
C LYS A 22 -14.05 11.65 -0.48
N GLY A 23 -12.95 12.33 -0.21
CA GLY A 23 -11.87 11.73 0.54
C GLY A 23 -10.72 12.69 0.79
N PHE A 24 -9.87 12.32 1.73
CA PHE A 24 -8.66 13.06 2.01
C PHE A 24 -7.49 12.09 2.26
N GLY A 25 -6.29 12.65 2.23
CA GLY A 25 -5.06 11.93 2.41
C GLY A 25 -4.41 12.19 3.75
N ILE A 26 -3.51 11.29 4.13
CA ILE A 26 -2.53 11.49 5.19
C ILE A 26 -1.15 11.38 4.56
N GLU A 27 -0.28 12.36 4.82
CA GLU A 27 1.07 12.37 4.31
C GLU A 27 2.03 12.94 5.39
N LYS A 28 3.16 12.24 5.61
CA LYS A 28 4.17 12.65 6.59
C LYS A 28 5.17 13.65 6.00
N ASN A 29 5.57 13.42 4.75
CA ASN A 29 6.57 14.25 4.08
C ASN A 29 5.98 15.62 3.75
N LYS A 30 6.63 16.69 4.24
CA LYS A 30 6.16 18.07 4.07
C LYS A 30 6.07 18.50 2.61
N ASP A 31 7.01 18.08 1.78
CA ASP A 31 7.04 18.50 0.37
C ASP A 31 5.89 17.85 -0.41
N ASN A 32 5.65 16.56 -0.19
CA ASN A 32 4.51 15.84 -0.74
C ASN A 32 3.18 16.40 -0.24
N TRP A 33 3.09 16.70 1.06
CA TRP A 33 1.91 17.33 1.65
C TRP A 33 1.60 18.68 0.99
N LEU A 34 2.63 19.54 0.76
CA LEU A 34 2.46 20.80 0.05
C LEU A 34 2.05 20.59 -1.41
N LEU A 35 2.57 19.57 -2.07
CA LEU A 35 2.16 19.22 -3.45
C LEU A 35 0.71 18.77 -3.50
N SER A 36 0.25 17.94 -2.57
CA SER A 36 -1.17 17.54 -2.46
C SER A 36 -2.09 18.74 -2.31
N LEU A 37 -1.75 19.71 -1.46
CA LEU A 37 -2.51 20.95 -1.31
C LEU A 37 -2.59 21.75 -2.61
N LYS A 38 -1.46 21.86 -3.34
CA LYS A 38 -1.44 22.53 -4.67
C LYS A 38 -2.32 21.81 -5.70
N ASN A 39 -2.46 20.49 -5.57
CA ASN A 39 -3.32 19.65 -6.40
C ASN A 39 -4.79 19.66 -5.93
N ASN A 40 -5.19 20.56 -5.03
CA ASN A 40 -6.53 20.67 -4.45
C ASN A 40 -7.02 19.36 -3.80
N ILE A 41 -6.12 18.66 -3.13
CA ILE A 41 -6.43 17.48 -2.33
C ILE A 41 -6.48 17.88 -0.86
N ASP A 42 -7.55 17.50 -0.18
CA ASP A 42 -7.63 17.62 1.27
C ASP A 42 -6.67 16.61 1.91
N VAL A 43 -5.67 17.12 2.63
CA VAL A 43 -4.61 16.29 3.19
C VAL A 43 -4.22 16.74 4.60
N ILE A 44 -4.02 15.77 5.51
CA ILE A 44 -3.54 16.00 6.87
C ILE A 44 -2.06 15.64 6.91
N GLN A 45 -1.23 16.53 7.43
CA GLN A 45 0.17 16.21 7.69
C GLN A 45 0.27 15.41 8.99
N MET A 46 0.52 14.10 8.90
CA MET A 46 0.57 13.19 10.05
C MET A 46 1.50 12.01 9.77
N ASP A 47 2.17 11.53 10.81
CA ASP A 47 2.92 10.28 10.76
C ASP A 47 1.98 9.10 11.05
N LEU A 48 1.88 8.16 10.13
CA LEU A 48 1.07 6.95 10.28
C LEU A 48 1.53 6.04 11.43
N GLU A 49 2.80 6.12 11.81
CA GLU A 49 3.35 5.39 12.96
C GLU A 49 2.73 5.84 14.30
N ALA A 50 2.12 7.02 14.35
CA ALA A 50 1.34 7.48 15.50
C ALA A 50 -0.05 6.83 15.59
N GLY A 51 -0.42 6.00 14.61
CA GLY A 51 -1.72 5.34 14.52
C GLY A 51 -2.84 6.26 14.01
N LEU A 52 -4.06 5.73 13.98
CA LEU A 52 -5.25 6.41 13.48
C LEU A 52 -6.25 6.74 14.61
N ALA A 53 -5.78 6.91 15.85
CA ALA A 53 -6.63 7.12 17.03
C ALA A 53 -7.56 8.35 16.94
N GLY A 54 -7.22 9.32 16.10
CA GLY A 54 -8.06 10.51 15.84
C GLY A 54 -9.30 10.23 14.97
N PHE A 55 -9.44 9.03 14.42
CA PHE A 55 -10.56 8.64 13.55
C PHE A 55 -11.46 7.62 14.27
N GLU A 56 -12.77 7.80 14.11
CA GLU A 56 -13.76 6.89 14.69
C GLU A 56 -13.81 5.55 13.91
N THR A 57 -14.31 4.52 14.59
CA THR A 57 -14.52 3.20 13.98
C THR A 57 -15.55 3.31 12.83
N ASN A 58 -15.24 2.66 11.69
CA ASN A 58 -16.06 2.64 10.48
C ASN A 58 -16.41 4.04 9.93
N SER A 59 -15.55 5.04 10.18
CA SER A 59 -15.76 6.41 9.70
C SER A 59 -15.51 6.58 8.20
N PHE A 60 -14.86 5.61 7.55
CA PHE A 60 -14.62 5.61 6.11
C PHE A 60 -15.18 4.37 5.44
N ASP A 61 -15.76 4.55 4.24
CA ASP A 61 -16.18 3.40 3.43
C ASP A 61 -14.98 2.63 2.88
N LEU A 62 -13.88 3.34 2.56
CA LEU A 62 -12.67 2.76 2.01
C LEU A 62 -11.43 3.43 2.61
N VAL A 63 -10.49 2.62 3.08
CA VAL A 63 -9.13 3.06 3.47
C VAL A 63 -8.11 2.41 2.55
N ILE A 64 -7.22 3.22 1.99
CA ILE A 64 -6.19 2.77 1.04
C ILE A 64 -4.82 2.95 1.66
N LEU A 65 -3.93 1.98 1.48
CA LEU A 65 -2.50 2.07 1.75
C LEU A 65 -1.76 1.59 0.50
N SER A 66 -1.38 2.54 -0.35
CA SER A 66 -0.80 2.23 -1.65
C SER A 66 0.71 2.37 -1.64
N ARG A 67 1.43 1.25 -1.83
CA ARG A 67 2.91 1.21 -1.90
C ARG A 67 3.61 1.86 -0.69
N THR A 68 2.98 1.85 0.46
CA THR A 68 3.47 2.50 1.69
C THR A 68 3.81 1.48 2.78
N ILE A 69 3.14 0.31 2.77
CA ILE A 69 3.28 -0.71 3.82
C ILE A 69 4.73 -1.15 4.05
N GLN A 70 5.54 -1.21 3.00
CA GLN A 70 6.96 -1.60 3.09
C GLN A 70 7.85 -0.56 3.80
N SER A 71 7.35 0.65 3.99
CA SER A 71 8.05 1.75 4.69
C SER A 71 7.58 1.93 6.13
N MET A 72 6.65 1.08 6.61
CA MET A 72 6.09 1.12 7.96
C MET A 72 6.86 0.20 8.91
N ASN A 73 7.13 0.65 10.15
CA ASN A 73 7.76 -0.20 11.18
C ASN A 73 6.73 -1.15 11.81
N HIS A 74 5.51 -0.67 12.06
CA HIS A 74 4.46 -1.40 12.80
C HIS A 74 3.33 -1.87 11.87
N ILE A 75 3.65 -2.78 10.93
CA ILE A 75 2.74 -3.24 9.87
C ILE A 75 1.45 -3.84 10.43
N GLU A 76 1.53 -4.71 11.44
CA GLU A 76 0.34 -5.37 12.01
C GLU A 76 -0.61 -4.34 12.63
N GLU A 77 -0.07 -3.36 13.36
CA GLU A 77 -0.84 -2.32 14.03
C GLU A 77 -1.56 -1.41 13.04
N ILE A 78 -0.86 -0.96 11.98
CA ILE A 78 -1.50 -0.10 10.99
C ILE A 78 -2.61 -0.82 10.23
N ILE A 79 -2.44 -2.11 9.90
CA ILE A 79 -3.52 -2.89 9.26
C ILE A 79 -4.73 -3.01 10.18
N HIS A 80 -4.55 -3.26 11.48
CA HIS A 80 -5.65 -3.30 12.43
C HIS A 80 -6.37 -1.96 12.56
N GLU A 81 -5.63 -0.86 12.61
CA GLU A 81 -6.21 0.48 12.64
C GLU A 81 -6.97 0.80 11.34
N MET A 82 -6.42 0.45 10.17
CA MET A 82 -7.13 0.59 8.90
C MET A 82 -8.46 -0.17 8.91
N MET A 83 -8.46 -1.41 9.40
CA MET A 83 -9.66 -2.24 9.51
C MET A 83 -10.64 -1.76 10.56
N ARG A 84 -10.18 -1.01 11.57
CA ARG A 84 -11.03 -0.34 12.56
C ARG A 84 -11.73 0.87 11.95
N VAL A 85 -10.99 1.70 11.23
CA VAL A 85 -11.44 2.99 10.69
C VAL A 85 -12.25 2.83 9.41
N GLY A 86 -11.90 1.82 8.59
CA GLY A 86 -12.52 1.55 7.29
C GLY A 86 -13.44 0.34 7.28
N LYS A 87 -14.54 0.43 6.53
CA LYS A 87 -15.39 -0.73 6.22
C LYS A 87 -14.69 -1.69 5.26
N GLU A 88 -13.97 -1.14 4.29
CA GLU A 88 -13.13 -1.84 3.33
C GLU A 88 -11.72 -1.26 3.35
N VAL A 89 -10.74 -2.12 3.14
CA VAL A 89 -9.33 -1.75 3.13
C VAL A 89 -8.67 -2.24 1.86
N ILE A 90 -7.91 -1.38 1.19
CA ILE A 90 -7.08 -1.78 0.05
C ILE A 90 -5.62 -1.54 0.41
N ILE A 91 -4.80 -2.57 0.25
CA ILE A 91 -3.35 -2.51 0.43
C ILE A 91 -2.68 -2.92 -0.86
N THR A 92 -1.69 -2.14 -1.31
CA THR A 92 -0.85 -2.51 -2.44
C THR A 92 0.62 -2.50 -2.05
N PHE A 93 1.38 -3.45 -2.58
CA PHE A 93 2.82 -3.53 -2.35
C PHE A 93 3.56 -4.24 -3.49
N PRO A 94 4.84 -3.90 -3.74
CA PRO A 94 5.67 -4.61 -4.68
C PRO A 94 5.98 -6.02 -4.17
N ASN A 95 5.82 -7.02 -5.03
CA ASN A 95 6.17 -8.39 -4.69
C ASN A 95 7.67 -8.63 -4.86
N PHE A 96 8.40 -8.74 -3.73
CA PHE A 96 9.82 -9.05 -3.76
C PHE A 96 10.12 -10.45 -4.34
N GLY A 97 9.14 -11.36 -4.27
CA GLY A 97 9.22 -12.71 -4.84
C GLY A 97 9.12 -12.79 -6.37
N TYR A 98 8.96 -11.68 -7.06
CA TYR A 98 8.89 -11.62 -8.53
C TYR A 98 10.14 -12.22 -9.18
N TRP A 99 10.00 -13.00 -10.25
CA TRP A 99 11.10 -13.75 -10.84
C TRP A 99 12.30 -12.89 -11.28
N LYS A 100 12.07 -11.67 -11.78
CA LYS A 100 13.16 -10.74 -12.14
C LYS A 100 13.99 -10.35 -10.92
N ASN A 101 13.34 -10.13 -9.77
CA ASN A 101 14.03 -9.81 -8.52
C ASN A 101 14.87 -11.00 -8.05
N ARG A 102 14.29 -12.22 -8.09
CA ARG A 102 15.03 -13.45 -7.74
C ARG A 102 16.24 -13.66 -8.63
N PHE A 103 16.10 -13.39 -9.92
CA PHE A 103 17.21 -13.52 -10.86
C PHE A 103 18.36 -12.54 -10.55
N GLN A 104 18.03 -11.27 -10.22
CA GLN A 104 19.05 -10.30 -9.79
C GLN A 104 19.77 -10.74 -8.52
N ILE A 105 19.02 -11.29 -7.53
CA ILE A 105 19.62 -11.84 -6.29
C ILE A 105 20.56 -13.01 -6.61
N MET A 106 20.17 -13.92 -7.50
CA MET A 106 21.02 -15.04 -7.93
C MET A 106 22.32 -14.57 -8.59
N GLN A 107 22.29 -13.38 -9.23
CA GLN A 107 23.48 -12.72 -9.79
C GLN A 107 24.29 -11.92 -8.75
N GLY A 108 23.90 -11.93 -7.47
CA GLY A 108 24.57 -11.21 -6.39
C GLY A 108 24.18 -9.74 -6.25
N ASN A 109 23.11 -9.29 -6.89
CA ASN A 109 22.66 -7.90 -6.85
C ASN A 109 21.35 -7.75 -6.08
N MET A 110 21.18 -6.62 -5.33
CA MET A 110 19.88 -6.23 -4.81
C MET A 110 18.97 -5.80 -5.96
N PRO A 111 17.70 -6.23 -5.94
CA PRO A 111 16.79 -5.97 -7.05
C PRO A 111 16.48 -4.49 -7.23
N VAL A 112 16.49 -4.06 -8.50
CA VAL A 112 15.92 -2.78 -8.94
C VAL A 112 14.96 -3.09 -10.09
N SER A 113 13.72 -2.60 -9.99
CA SER A 113 12.66 -2.83 -10.97
C SER A 113 11.67 -1.66 -10.96
N ASP A 114 10.71 -1.65 -11.88
CA ASP A 114 9.66 -0.60 -11.94
C ASP A 114 8.86 -0.51 -10.63
N GLU A 115 8.68 -1.63 -9.93
CA GLU A 115 7.98 -1.67 -8.64
C GLU A 115 8.91 -1.42 -7.44
N LEU A 116 10.23 -1.59 -7.61
CA LEU A 116 11.28 -1.35 -6.62
C LEU A 116 12.35 -0.45 -7.24
N PRO A 117 12.07 0.84 -7.46
CA PRO A 117 12.92 1.70 -8.30
C PRO A 117 14.21 2.20 -7.62
N TYR A 118 14.33 2.01 -6.30
CA TYR A 118 15.44 2.55 -5.53
C TYR A 118 16.59 1.57 -5.41
N LYS A 119 17.80 2.07 -5.39
CA LYS A 119 18.98 1.30 -4.99
C LYS A 119 18.91 0.96 -3.50
N TRP A 120 19.61 -0.10 -3.09
CA TRP A 120 19.54 -0.60 -1.71
C TRP A 120 19.92 0.44 -0.64
N PHE A 121 20.76 1.42 -0.97
CA PHE A 121 21.22 2.47 -0.05
C PHE A 121 20.40 3.78 -0.13
N GLU A 122 19.44 3.89 -1.05
CA GLU A 122 18.58 5.07 -1.26
C GLU A 122 17.10 4.75 -0.97
N THR A 123 16.79 3.49 -0.72
CA THR A 123 15.39 3.03 -0.58
C THR A 123 14.77 3.51 0.73
N PRO A 124 13.54 4.03 0.72
CA PRO A 124 12.76 4.26 1.93
C PRO A 124 12.15 2.95 2.49
N ASN A 125 12.25 1.84 1.77
CA ASN A 125 11.65 0.57 2.19
C ASN A 125 12.44 -0.04 3.34
N ILE A 126 11.76 -0.31 4.45
CA ILE A 126 12.31 -0.96 5.64
C ILE A 126 12.08 -2.47 5.55
N HIS A 127 10.95 -2.88 5.00
CA HIS A 127 10.55 -4.26 4.86
C HIS A 127 10.33 -4.62 3.40
N LEU A 128 10.67 -5.86 3.06
CA LEU A 128 10.41 -6.44 1.75
C LEU A 128 9.62 -7.72 1.98
N CYS A 129 8.46 -7.84 1.33
CA CYS A 129 7.64 -9.03 1.46
C CYS A 129 7.29 -9.63 0.11
N THR A 130 6.98 -10.91 0.13
CA THR A 130 6.38 -11.61 -0.99
C THR A 130 4.87 -11.71 -0.82
N ILE A 131 4.16 -12.08 -1.88
CA ILE A 131 2.73 -12.38 -1.80
C ILE A 131 2.47 -13.47 -0.75
N GLN A 132 3.34 -14.48 -0.67
CA GLN A 132 3.23 -15.57 0.30
C GLN A 132 3.37 -15.09 1.74
N ASP A 133 4.28 -14.13 1.99
CA ASP A 133 4.48 -13.56 3.33
C ASP A 133 3.26 -12.77 3.78
N PHE A 134 2.67 -11.98 2.88
CA PHE A 134 1.46 -11.22 3.18
C PHE A 134 0.24 -12.13 3.40
N ASP A 135 0.08 -13.19 2.61
CA ASP A 135 -0.93 -14.23 2.85
C ASP A 135 -0.77 -14.88 4.23
N ASN A 136 0.48 -15.15 4.66
CA ASN A 136 0.79 -15.69 5.98
C ASN A 136 0.45 -14.70 7.10
N LEU A 137 0.78 -13.41 6.91
CA LEU A 137 0.42 -12.34 7.84
C LEU A 137 -1.09 -12.25 8.03
N CYS A 138 -1.86 -12.21 6.94
CA CYS A 138 -3.32 -12.18 6.99
C CYS A 138 -3.88 -13.38 7.74
N ARG A 139 -3.33 -14.58 7.48
CA ARG A 139 -3.77 -15.81 8.15
C ARG A 139 -3.45 -15.81 9.65
N LYS A 140 -2.24 -15.39 10.04
CA LYS A 140 -1.81 -15.27 11.44
C LYS A 140 -2.74 -14.33 12.23
N ASN A 141 -3.08 -13.19 11.63
CA ASN A 141 -3.92 -12.17 12.25
C ASN A 141 -5.43 -12.37 12.03
N LYS A 142 -5.84 -13.51 11.43
CA LYS A 142 -7.25 -13.83 11.12
C LYS A 142 -7.95 -12.75 10.28
N ILE A 143 -7.19 -12.06 9.42
CA ILE A 143 -7.69 -11.02 8.53
C ILE A 143 -8.37 -11.69 7.34
N LYS A 144 -9.59 -11.28 7.03
CA LYS A 144 -10.33 -11.79 5.88
C LYS A 144 -9.91 -11.06 4.61
N VAL A 145 -9.26 -11.79 3.71
CA VAL A 145 -8.99 -11.33 2.35
C VAL A 145 -10.24 -11.58 1.51
N GLU A 146 -10.88 -10.52 1.04
CA GLU A 146 -12.06 -10.61 0.16
C GLU A 146 -11.63 -10.81 -1.29
N GLN A 147 -10.64 -10.04 -1.73
CA GLN A 147 -10.15 -10.10 -3.11
C GLN A 147 -8.64 -9.89 -3.14
N ARG A 148 -8.00 -10.60 -4.07
CA ARG A 148 -6.58 -10.43 -4.40
C ARG A 148 -6.42 -10.24 -5.90
N LEU A 149 -5.75 -9.18 -6.30
CA LEU A 149 -5.40 -8.92 -7.69
C LEU A 149 -3.87 -8.79 -7.78
N ILE A 150 -3.26 -9.65 -8.60
CA ILE A 150 -1.83 -9.64 -8.83
C ILE A 150 -1.55 -9.16 -10.25
N LEU A 151 -0.62 -8.25 -10.39
CA LEU A 151 -0.36 -7.56 -11.65
C LEU A 151 1.10 -7.66 -12.07
N THR A 152 1.34 -7.72 -13.36
CA THR A 152 2.62 -7.44 -14.03
C THR A 152 2.31 -6.71 -15.33
N ASP A 153 2.99 -5.59 -15.57
CA ASP A 153 2.78 -4.74 -16.75
C ASP A 153 1.28 -4.41 -16.98
N LYS A 154 0.57 -4.08 -15.88
CA LYS A 154 -0.88 -3.78 -15.83
C LYS A 154 -1.80 -4.94 -16.25
N LYS A 155 -1.26 -6.15 -16.39
CA LYS A 155 -2.03 -7.37 -16.69
C LYS A 155 -2.18 -8.25 -15.45
N SER A 156 -3.35 -8.86 -15.30
CA SER A 156 -3.61 -9.80 -14.20
C SER A 156 -2.81 -11.09 -14.37
N VAL A 157 -2.24 -11.57 -13.26
CA VAL A 157 -1.43 -12.80 -13.20
C VAL A 157 -2.12 -13.79 -12.27
N ASN A 158 -2.61 -14.89 -12.85
CA ASN A 158 -3.30 -15.95 -12.10
C ASN A 158 -2.45 -17.23 -11.93
N PHE A 159 -1.51 -17.47 -12.84
CA PHE A 159 -0.59 -18.61 -12.76
C PHE A 159 0.65 -18.27 -11.97
N CYS A 160 0.99 -19.07 -10.96
CA CYS A 160 2.13 -18.87 -10.07
C CYS A 160 2.34 -17.39 -9.65
N PRO A 161 1.33 -16.73 -9.05
CA PRO A 161 1.32 -15.28 -8.84
C PRO A 161 2.51 -14.78 -8.00
N ASN A 162 2.99 -15.58 -7.05
CA ASN A 162 4.17 -15.22 -6.24
C ASN A 162 5.48 -15.19 -7.05
N LEU A 163 5.52 -15.87 -8.21
CA LEU A 163 6.67 -15.88 -9.11
C LEU A 163 6.54 -14.85 -10.23
N PHE A 164 5.37 -14.76 -10.86
CA PHE A 164 5.18 -13.94 -12.05
C PHE A 164 4.50 -12.60 -11.79
N GLY A 165 3.98 -12.36 -10.59
CA GLY A 165 3.39 -11.10 -10.20
C GLY A 165 4.43 -10.11 -9.67
N ALA A 166 4.40 -8.88 -10.17
CA ALA A 166 5.30 -7.80 -9.73
C ALA A 166 4.66 -6.92 -8.65
N LEU A 167 3.35 -6.66 -8.75
CA LEU A 167 2.58 -5.83 -7.82
C LEU A 167 1.39 -6.64 -7.27
N ALA A 168 1.18 -6.56 -5.97
CA ALA A 168 0.03 -7.16 -5.30
C ALA A 168 -0.95 -6.09 -4.83
N LEU A 169 -2.25 -6.35 -5.00
CA LEU A 169 -3.36 -5.60 -4.45
C LEU A 169 -4.25 -6.55 -3.66
N TYR A 170 -4.52 -6.20 -2.43
CA TYR A 170 -5.41 -6.92 -1.53
C TYR A 170 -6.57 -6.03 -1.10
N LYS A 171 -7.78 -6.57 -1.19
CA LYS A 171 -8.98 -6.02 -0.56
C LYS A 171 -9.27 -6.84 0.70
N LEU A 172 -9.25 -6.16 1.82
CA LEU A 172 -9.54 -6.74 3.13
C LEU A 172 -10.87 -6.19 3.63
N VAL A 173 -11.58 -7.00 4.41
CA VAL A 173 -12.86 -6.60 5.03
C VAL A 173 -12.82 -6.87 6.52
N SER A 174 -13.37 -5.93 7.29
CA SER A 174 -13.63 -6.13 8.71
C SER A 174 -14.66 -7.26 8.89
N LYS A 175 -14.51 -8.02 9.96
CA LYS A 175 -15.50 -9.06 10.32
C LYS A 175 -16.76 -8.44 10.90
#